data_efe584ad9b208c9cbcbaa62a8893240f
#
_entry.id   efe584ad9b208c9cbcbaa62a8893240f
#
_cell.length_a   1.000
_cell.length_b   1.000
_cell.length_c   1.000
_cell.angle_alpha   90.00
_cell.angle_beta   90.00
_cell.angle_gamma   90.00
#
_symmetry.space_group_name_H-M   'P 1'
#
loop_
_entity.id
_entity.type
_entity.pdbx_description
1 polymer ?
#
loop_
_entity_poly.entity_id
_entity_poly.type
_entity_poly.pdbx_seq_one_letter_code
_entity_poly.pdbx_strand_id
1 'polypeptide(L)'
;MPIKVPFRAMWLLEISHLTKSYARPGGNGGRHRVVDIAAFALAPGAQVALRGESGTGKTTFLNLLAGIVAADGGSIRLDGRELTALGEAGRDRLRAGTIGYIFQGFNLLQGHTVLENVELGMAFGRGVDRGRAAALLQRVGLADKHRHYPRQLSAGQQQRVAVARALANQPKLVLADEPTGNLDRRNAREALDLIREVCRESGAALLLVSHDERVLAAFEDMRDFAGLNRALSTTAS
;
A
#
# COMPACT_ATOMS: atom_id res chain seq x y z
N MET A 1 -16.57 -25.46 34.04
CA MET A 1 -15.37 -24.65 33.75
C MET A 1 -15.64 -23.87 32.50
N PRO A 2 -15.63 -22.53 32.47
CA PRO A 2 -15.80 -21.78 31.24
C PRO A 2 -14.55 -21.92 30.34
N ILE A 3 -14.77 -22.37 29.14
CA ILE A 3 -13.74 -22.44 28.08
C ILE A 3 -13.26 -21.02 27.86
N LYS A 4 -11.99 -20.74 28.22
CA LYS A 4 -11.32 -19.49 27.84
C LYS A 4 -11.22 -19.48 26.31
N VAL A 5 -12.07 -18.69 25.66
CA VAL A 5 -11.91 -18.33 24.24
C VAL A 5 -10.53 -17.64 24.13
N PRO A 6 -9.62 -18.12 23.28
CA PRO A 6 -8.32 -17.47 23.14
C PRO A 6 -8.50 -16.02 22.71
N PHE A 7 -7.73 -15.14 23.32
CA PHE A 7 -7.61 -13.71 22.99
C PHE A 7 -7.59 -13.58 21.47
N ARG A 8 -8.66 -13.02 20.91
CA ARG A 8 -8.80 -12.81 19.45
C ARG A 8 -7.61 -11.97 19.03
N ALA A 9 -6.65 -12.55 18.30
CA ALA A 9 -5.53 -11.82 17.76
C ALA A 9 -6.12 -10.61 17.01
N MET A 10 -5.81 -9.40 17.51
CA MET A 10 -6.40 -8.19 16.95
C MET A 10 -5.73 -7.96 15.60
N TRP A 11 -6.42 -8.26 14.50
CA TRP A 11 -5.96 -8.02 13.14
C TRP A 11 -5.73 -6.53 12.95
N LEU A 12 -4.64 -6.16 12.28
CA LEU A 12 -4.39 -4.80 11.84
C LEU A 12 -5.39 -4.38 10.76
N LEU A 13 -5.61 -5.28 9.81
CA LEU A 13 -6.55 -5.11 8.71
C LEU A 13 -7.50 -6.30 8.67
N GLU A 14 -8.80 -6.02 8.65
CA GLU A 14 -9.86 -7.02 8.45
C GLU A 14 -10.78 -6.55 7.32
N ILE A 15 -11.13 -7.45 6.43
CA ILE A 15 -12.03 -7.21 5.30
C ILE A 15 -13.12 -8.26 5.33
N SER A 16 -14.37 -7.84 5.12
CA SER A 16 -15.51 -8.74 4.94
C SER A 16 -16.43 -8.27 3.83
N HIS A 17 -16.77 -9.17 2.89
CA HIS A 17 -17.71 -8.98 1.77
C HIS A 17 -17.46 -7.72 0.94
N LEU A 18 -16.18 -7.35 0.75
CA LEU A 18 -15.77 -6.12 0.08
C LEU A 18 -16.09 -6.19 -1.42
N THR A 19 -16.84 -5.20 -1.92
CA THR A 19 -17.20 -5.13 -3.34
C THR A 19 -16.93 -3.77 -3.95
N LYS A 20 -16.53 -3.77 -5.24
CA LYS A 20 -16.37 -2.58 -6.07
C LYS A 20 -16.71 -2.86 -7.52
N SER A 21 -17.50 -1.97 -8.11
CA SER A 21 -17.87 -2.02 -9.52
C SER A 21 -17.70 -0.65 -10.16
N TYR A 22 -17.39 -0.63 -11.44
CA TYR A 22 -17.33 0.58 -12.26
C TYR A 22 -18.35 0.51 -13.40
N ALA A 23 -18.75 1.65 -13.92
CA ALA A 23 -19.59 1.71 -15.14
C ALA A 23 -18.83 1.11 -16.33
N ARG A 24 -19.50 0.33 -17.17
CA ARG A 24 -18.91 -0.16 -18.43
C ARG A 24 -18.76 1.00 -19.42
N PRO A 25 -17.61 1.17 -20.07
CA PRO A 25 -17.49 2.08 -21.20
C PRO A 25 -18.43 1.63 -22.32
N GLY A 26 -19.27 2.53 -22.86
CA GLY A 26 -20.12 2.21 -24.01
C GLY A 26 -21.65 2.25 -23.79
N GLY A 27 -22.14 2.74 -22.65
CA GLY A 27 -23.48 3.34 -22.62
C GLY A 27 -24.69 2.46 -22.34
N ASN A 28 -24.58 1.16 -22.11
CA ASN A 28 -25.75 0.30 -21.80
C ASN A 28 -26.07 0.14 -20.30
N GLY A 29 -25.64 1.08 -19.44
CA GLY A 29 -26.01 1.08 -18.01
C GLY A 29 -25.44 -0.08 -17.18
N GLY A 30 -24.66 -0.98 -17.76
CA GLY A 30 -24.06 -2.12 -17.07
C GLY A 30 -22.91 -1.70 -16.16
N ARG A 31 -22.81 -2.34 -14.98
CA ARG A 31 -21.65 -2.21 -14.09
C ARG A 31 -20.77 -3.45 -14.22
N HIS A 32 -19.46 -3.23 -14.22
CA HIS A 32 -18.46 -4.30 -14.17
C HIS A 32 -17.90 -4.38 -12.75
N ARG A 33 -18.06 -5.54 -12.10
CA ARG A 33 -17.48 -5.79 -10.78
C ARG A 33 -15.99 -6.08 -10.92
N VAL A 34 -15.15 -5.29 -10.26
CA VAL A 34 -13.69 -5.39 -10.32
C VAL A 34 -13.15 -6.04 -9.05
N VAL A 35 -13.80 -5.83 -7.91
CA VAL A 35 -13.44 -6.43 -6.62
C VAL A 35 -14.64 -7.09 -5.99
N ASP A 36 -14.47 -8.35 -5.56
CA ASP A 36 -15.42 -9.14 -4.78
C ASP A 36 -14.64 -10.07 -3.85
N ILE A 37 -14.31 -9.59 -2.66
CA ILE A 37 -13.49 -10.33 -1.68
C ILE A 37 -14.34 -10.67 -0.46
N ALA A 38 -14.52 -11.98 -0.24
CA ALA A 38 -15.33 -12.47 0.87
C ALA A 38 -14.72 -12.14 2.22
N ALA A 39 -13.43 -12.41 2.39
CA ALA A 39 -12.68 -12.14 3.61
C ALA A 39 -11.19 -12.03 3.32
N PHE A 40 -10.53 -11.14 4.04
CA PHE A 40 -9.07 -11.02 4.07
C PHE A 40 -8.66 -10.43 5.41
N ALA A 41 -7.54 -10.89 5.95
CA ALA A 41 -6.99 -10.34 7.20
C ALA A 41 -5.47 -10.28 7.14
N LEU A 42 -4.91 -9.27 7.84
CA LEU A 42 -3.48 -9.04 7.98
C LEU A 42 -3.14 -8.74 9.43
N ALA A 43 -2.19 -9.47 9.99
CA ALA A 43 -1.72 -9.24 11.35
C ALA A 43 -0.79 -8.00 11.42
N PRO A 44 -0.63 -7.36 12.59
CA PRO A 44 0.39 -6.34 12.79
C PRO A 44 1.79 -6.89 12.47
N GLY A 45 2.60 -6.10 11.76
CA GLY A 45 3.96 -6.46 11.36
C GLY A 45 4.08 -7.58 10.31
N ALA A 46 2.99 -8.18 9.86
CA ALA A 46 3.02 -9.20 8.82
C ALA A 46 3.48 -8.62 7.47
N GLN A 47 4.21 -9.42 6.69
CA GLN A 47 4.60 -9.09 5.32
C GLN A 47 3.96 -10.09 4.37
N VAL A 48 3.03 -9.63 3.55
CA VAL A 48 2.26 -10.45 2.62
C VAL A 48 2.43 -9.93 1.20
N ALA A 49 2.66 -10.85 0.26
CA ALA A 49 2.62 -10.55 -1.17
C ALA A 49 1.34 -11.10 -1.80
N LEU A 50 0.68 -10.31 -2.62
CA LEU A 50 -0.43 -10.74 -3.47
C LEU A 50 0.06 -10.88 -4.91
N ARG A 51 -0.02 -12.12 -5.41
CA ARG A 51 0.24 -12.44 -6.81
C ARG A 51 -1.00 -12.17 -7.65
N GLY A 52 -0.82 -11.58 -8.82
CA GLY A 52 -1.92 -11.49 -9.80
C GLY A 52 -1.49 -10.77 -11.07
N GLU A 53 -2.11 -11.14 -12.19
CA GLU A 53 -1.85 -10.54 -13.49
C GLU A 53 -2.30 -9.08 -13.57
N SER A 54 -1.84 -8.36 -14.61
CA SER A 54 -2.29 -7.00 -14.87
C SER A 54 -3.80 -6.97 -15.17
N GLY A 55 -4.49 -5.93 -14.69
CA GLY A 55 -5.94 -5.78 -14.89
C GLY A 55 -6.84 -6.60 -13.96
N THR A 56 -6.33 -7.41 -13.05
CA THR A 56 -7.14 -8.24 -12.14
C THR A 56 -7.78 -7.46 -10.97
N GLY A 57 -7.57 -6.14 -10.87
CA GLY A 57 -8.16 -5.31 -9.82
C GLY A 57 -7.27 -5.08 -8.60
N LYS A 58 -5.97 -5.46 -8.61
CA LYS A 58 -5.03 -5.28 -7.49
C LYS A 58 -4.91 -3.83 -7.03
N THR A 59 -4.66 -2.91 -7.97
CA THR A 59 -4.59 -1.47 -7.69
C THR A 59 -5.90 -0.95 -7.12
N THR A 60 -7.06 -1.38 -7.66
CA THR A 60 -8.37 -1.03 -7.10
C THR A 60 -8.51 -1.54 -5.67
N PHE A 61 -8.07 -2.76 -5.39
CA PHE A 61 -8.09 -3.33 -4.05
C PHE A 61 -7.22 -2.50 -3.10
N LEU A 62 -5.97 -2.20 -3.45
CA LEU A 62 -5.11 -1.34 -2.62
C LEU A 62 -5.71 0.05 -2.40
N ASN A 63 -6.33 0.66 -3.43
CA ASN A 63 -6.99 1.95 -3.33
C ASN A 63 -8.23 1.92 -2.41
N LEU A 64 -8.96 0.81 -2.35
CA LEU A 64 -10.04 0.59 -1.39
C LEU A 64 -9.48 0.53 0.04
N LEU A 65 -8.39 -0.22 0.26
CA LEU A 65 -7.73 -0.33 1.56
C LEU A 65 -7.19 1.02 2.03
N ALA A 66 -6.66 1.81 1.10
CA ALA A 66 -6.18 3.16 1.38
C ALA A 66 -7.33 4.18 1.60
N GLY A 67 -8.58 3.80 1.33
CA GLY A 67 -9.72 4.73 1.39
C GLY A 67 -9.68 5.82 0.32
N ILE A 68 -8.86 5.65 -0.75
CA ILE A 68 -8.82 6.54 -1.92
C ILE A 68 -10.09 6.36 -2.74
N VAL A 69 -10.54 5.11 -2.88
CA VAL A 69 -11.77 4.73 -3.55
C VAL A 69 -12.77 4.23 -2.51
N ALA A 70 -14.01 4.68 -2.57
CA ALA A 70 -15.07 4.16 -1.71
C ALA A 70 -15.54 2.79 -2.19
N ALA A 71 -15.76 1.86 -1.27
CA ALA A 71 -16.38 0.57 -1.55
C ALA A 71 -17.87 0.74 -1.92
N ASP A 72 -18.39 -0.17 -2.74
CA ASP A 72 -19.83 -0.25 -3.02
C ASP A 72 -20.56 -1.06 -1.94
N GLY A 73 -19.85 -1.95 -1.23
CA GLY A 73 -20.39 -2.75 -0.13
C GLY A 73 -19.28 -3.46 0.64
N GLY A 74 -19.65 -4.03 1.76
CA GLY A 74 -18.73 -4.72 2.68
C GLY A 74 -18.09 -3.80 3.72
N SER A 75 -17.10 -4.34 4.43
CA SER A 75 -16.43 -3.68 5.55
C SER A 75 -14.91 -3.77 5.37
N ILE A 76 -14.22 -2.68 5.67
CA ILE A 76 -12.78 -2.59 5.85
C ILE A 76 -12.51 -2.01 7.21
N ARG A 77 -11.94 -2.81 8.09
CA ARG A 77 -11.51 -2.36 9.42
C ARG A 77 -9.99 -2.27 9.46
N LEU A 78 -9.47 -1.09 9.75
CA LEU A 78 -8.04 -0.82 9.86
C LEU A 78 -7.73 -0.28 11.27
N ASP A 79 -6.82 -0.94 11.97
CA ASP A 79 -6.43 -0.58 13.35
C ASP A 79 -7.65 -0.41 14.28
N GLY A 80 -8.61 -1.33 14.17
CA GLY A 80 -9.86 -1.32 14.92
C GLY A 80 -10.92 -0.31 14.46
N ARG A 81 -10.65 0.53 13.44
CA ARG A 81 -11.56 1.55 12.92
C ARG A 81 -12.21 1.09 11.63
N GLU A 82 -13.52 1.30 11.52
CA GLU A 82 -14.28 0.96 10.31
C GLU A 82 -14.09 2.04 9.24
N LEU A 83 -13.24 1.75 8.24
CA LEU A 83 -12.90 2.68 7.15
C LEU A 83 -14.12 2.97 6.26
N THR A 84 -14.92 1.95 5.95
CA THR A 84 -16.05 2.02 5.02
C THR A 84 -17.21 2.85 5.57
N ALA A 85 -17.28 3.05 6.89
CA ALA A 85 -18.28 3.94 7.52
C ALA A 85 -17.86 5.42 7.55
N LEU A 86 -16.61 5.73 7.19
CA LEU A 86 -16.11 7.11 7.25
C LEU A 86 -16.48 7.89 5.98
N GLY A 87 -16.83 9.16 6.16
CA GLY A 87 -16.86 10.14 5.08
C GLY A 87 -15.43 10.44 4.56
N GLU A 88 -15.31 11.15 3.46
CA GLU A 88 -14.04 11.44 2.76
C GLU A 88 -12.98 12.02 3.70
N ALA A 89 -13.27 13.10 4.43
CA ALA A 89 -12.35 13.70 5.38
C ALA A 89 -11.92 12.75 6.52
N GLY A 90 -12.78 11.80 6.90
CA GLY A 90 -12.46 10.76 7.88
C GLY A 90 -11.49 9.73 7.33
N ARG A 91 -11.70 9.29 6.07
CA ARG A 91 -10.80 8.37 5.36
C ARG A 91 -9.44 9.02 5.17
N ASP A 92 -9.39 10.31 4.79
CA ASP A 92 -8.13 11.05 4.58
C ASP A 92 -7.31 11.14 5.86
N ARG A 93 -7.95 11.46 6.99
CA ARG A 93 -7.27 11.49 8.29
C ARG A 93 -6.77 10.11 8.73
N LEU A 94 -7.58 9.06 8.53
CA LEU A 94 -7.17 7.70 8.86
C LEU A 94 -5.99 7.26 7.99
N ARG A 95 -6.06 7.48 6.67
CA ARG A 95 -4.98 7.20 5.72
C ARG A 95 -3.70 7.91 6.12
N ALA A 96 -3.75 9.23 6.29
CA ALA A 96 -2.57 10.03 6.61
C ALA A 96 -1.87 9.58 7.90
N GLY A 97 -2.61 9.11 8.91
CA GLY A 97 -2.03 8.68 10.17
C GLY A 97 -1.64 7.20 10.26
N THR A 98 -2.09 6.35 9.31
CA THR A 98 -2.01 4.89 9.50
C THR A 98 -1.41 4.16 8.30
N ILE A 99 -1.50 4.73 7.09
CA ILE A 99 -1.10 4.05 5.84
C ILE A 99 0.06 4.79 5.19
N GLY A 100 1.10 4.04 4.80
CA GLY A 100 2.10 4.44 3.82
C GLY A 100 1.78 3.82 2.48
N TYR A 101 1.89 4.56 1.38
CA TYR A 101 1.61 4.03 0.05
C TYR A 101 2.83 4.21 -0.87
N ILE A 102 3.30 3.10 -1.44
CA ILE A 102 4.38 3.05 -2.43
C ILE A 102 3.74 2.71 -3.77
N PHE A 103 3.77 3.66 -4.70
CA PHE A 103 3.16 3.55 -6.02
C PHE A 103 4.14 2.98 -7.05
N GLN A 104 3.65 2.34 -8.08
CA GLN A 104 4.44 1.85 -9.20
C GLN A 104 5.21 2.98 -9.90
N GLY A 105 4.61 4.17 -10.05
CA GLY A 105 5.16 5.32 -10.75
C GLY A 105 5.95 6.31 -9.88
N PHE A 106 6.43 5.93 -8.69
CA PHE A 106 7.06 6.78 -7.66
C PHE A 106 6.19 7.93 -7.16
N ASN A 107 5.45 8.59 -8.03
CA ASN A 107 4.55 9.72 -7.77
C ASN A 107 5.21 10.84 -6.94
N LEU A 108 6.48 11.16 -7.26
CA LEU A 108 7.20 12.28 -6.66
C LEU A 108 6.78 13.59 -7.33
N LEU A 109 6.62 14.64 -6.53
CA LEU A 109 6.34 15.98 -7.03
C LEU A 109 7.62 16.57 -7.63
N GLN A 110 7.61 16.78 -8.95
CA GLN A 110 8.79 17.19 -9.72
C GLN A 110 9.26 18.62 -9.38
N GLY A 111 8.37 19.47 -8.88
CA GLY A 111 8.67 20.84 -8.44
C GLY A 111 9.16 20.96 -7.00
N HIS A 112 9.28 19.84 -6.27
CA HIS A 112 9.72 19.78 -4.89
C HIS A 112 11.04 19.03 -4.79
N THR A 113 11.88 19.44 -3.84
CA THR A 113 13.12 18.73 -3.53
C THR A 113 12.83 17.33 -2.94
N VAL A 114 13.86 16.51 -2.86
CA VAL A 114 13.81 15.20 -2.23
C VAL A 114 13.33 15.29 -0.78
N LEU A 115 13.84 16.25 -0.02
CA LEU A 115 13.44 16.47 1.37
C LEU A 115 11.96 16.86 1.46
N GLU A 116 11.53 17.84 0.66
CA GLU A 116 10.14 18.29 0.62
C GLU A 116 9.16 17.18 0.18
N ASN A 117 9.57 16.30 -0.72
CA ASN A 117 8.77 15.12 -1.08
C ASN A 117 8.55 14.19 0.12
N VAL A 118 9.53 14.01 1.01
CA VAL A 118 9.35 13.22 2.24
C VAL A 118 8.49 14.00 3.26
N GLU A 119 8.73 15.30 3.43
CA GLU A 119 7.95 16.17 4.31
C GLU A 119 6.45 16.17 3.95
N LEU A 120 6.12 16.12 2.65
CA LEU A 120 4.73 15.97 2.18
C LEU A 120 4.03 14.72 2.72
N GLY A 121 4.75 13.62 2.91
CA GLY A 121 4.21 12.44 3.56
C GLY A 121 3.73 12.70 4.99
N MET A 122 4.19 13.75 5.64
CA MET A 122 3.84 14.13 7.01
C MET A 122 2.74 15.20 7.08
N ALA A 123 2.58 16.01 6.02
CA ALA A 123 1.79 17.25 6.03
C ALA A 123 0.33 17.06 6.47
N PHE A 124 -0.27 15.92 6.13
CA PHE A 124 -1.67 15.61 6.45
C PHE A 124 -1.86 14.69 7.67
N GLY A 125 -0.76 14.35 8.36
CA GLY A 125 -0.77 13.43 9.49
C GLY A 125 -0.32 14.09 10.79
N ARG A 126 0.86 13.74 11.27
CA ARG A 126 1.43 14.19 12.55
C ARG A 126 2.03 15.61 12.51
N GLY A 127 2.07 16.22 11.36
CA GLY A 127 2.78 17.47 11.11
C GLY A 127 4.20 17.24 10.58
N VAL A 128 4.74 18.25 9.92
CA VAL A 128 6.07 18.20 9.28
C VAL A 128 7.16 18.20 10.34
N ASP A 129 8.01 17.19 10.31
CA ASP A 129 9.24 17.06 11.09
C ASP A 129 10.43 16.88 10.13
N ARG A 130 11.15 17.98 9.93
CA ARG A 130 12.29 18.03 9.01
C ARG A 130 13.46 17.14 9.46
N GLY A 131 13.68 17.04 10.77
CA GLY A 131 14.73 16.18 11.33
C GLY A 131 14.46 14.72 11.02
N ARG A 132 13.22 14.31 11.21
CA ARG A 132 12.74 12.96 10.86
C ARG A 132 12.81 12.71 9.34
N ALA A 133 12.41 13.67 8.51
CA ALA A 133 12.51 13.53 7.05
C ALA A 133 13.97 13.31 6.63
N ALA A 134 14.91 14.08 7.20
CA ALA A 134 16.34 13.94 6.97
C ALA A 134 16.87 12.56 7.43
N ALA A 135 16.45 12.09 8.61
CA ALA A 135 16.83 10.76 9.12
C ALA A 135 16.32 9.62 8.23
N LEU A 136 15.10 9.74 7.69
CA LEU A 136 14.56 8.77 6.73
C LEU A 136 15.38 8.77 5.43
N LEU A 137 15.74 9.94 4.90
CA LEU A 137 16.62 10.03 3.73
C LEU A 137 17.99 9.42 3.98
N GLN A 138 18.56 9.63 5.17
CA GLN A 138 19.80 8.96 5.56
C GLN A 138 19.62 7.44 5.60
N ARG A 139 18.50 6.94 6.17
CA ARG A 139 18.20 5.50 6.24
C ARG A 139 18.11 4.84 4.87
N VAL A 140 17.56 5.55 3.87
CA VAL A 140 17.46 5.04 2.49
C VAL A 140 18.70 5.35 1.64
N GLY A 141 19.78 5.87 2.23
CA GLY A 141 21.06 6.13 1.56
C GLY A 141 21.07 7.37 0.65
N LEU A 142 20.30 8.39 1.00
CA LEU A 142 20.15 9.66 0.24
C LEU A 142 20.44 10.91 1.08
N ALA A 143 21.31 10.81 2.10
CA ALA A 143 21.65 11.91 2.99
C ALA A 143 22.23 13.14 2.25
N ASP A 144 22.95 12.93 1.17
CA ASP A 144 23.57 13.97 0.34
C ASP A 144 22.62 14.57 -0.71
N LYS A 145 21.38 14.04 -0.85
CA LYS A 145 20.44 14.39 -1.91
C LYS A 145 19.28 15.29 -1.49
N HIS A 146 19.27 15.80 -0.26
CA HIS A 146 18.15 16.56 0.31
C HIS A 146 17.64 17.70 -0.59
N ARG A 147 18.55 18.41 -1.25
CA ARG A 147 18.26 19.58 -2.11
C ARG A 147 18.07 19.24 -3.58
N HIS A 148 18.25 17.96 -3.98
CA HIS A 148 18.04 17.53 -5.35
C HIS A 148 16.54 17.48 -5.66
N TYR A 149 16.21 17.62 -6.94
CA TYR A 149 14.87 17.40 -7.46
C TYR A 149 14.75 15.98 -8.04
N PRO A 150 13.54 15.38 -8.10
CA PRO A 150 13.37 14.02 -8.60
C PRO A 150 14.01 13.77 -9.97
N ARG A 151 13.93 14.74 -10.89
CA ARG A 151 14.55 14.65 -12.24
C ARG A 151 16.08 14.51 -12.24
N GLN A 152 16.73 14.80 -11.11
CA GLN A 152 18.19 14.68 -10.94
C GLN A 152 18.60 13.33 -10.34
N LEU A 153 17.64 12.46 -10.07
CA LEU A 153 17.83 11.16 -9.44
C LEU A 153 17.64 10.04 -10.44
N SER A 154 18.41 8.95 -10.28
CA SER A 154 18.12 7.68 -10.96
C SER A 154 16.77 7.10 -10.52
N ALA A 155 16.20 6.18 -11.31
CA ALA A 155 14.96 5.49 -10.97
C ALA A 155 15.03 4.79 -9.59
N GLY A 156 16.14 4.13 -9.28
CA GLY A 156 16.35 3.50 -7.97
C GLY A 156 16.41 4.50 -6.83
N GLN A 157 17.03 5.68 -7.05
CA GLN A 157 17.03 6.76 -6.06
C GLN A 157 15.64 7.36 -5.86
N GLN A 158 14.87 7.58 -6.94
CA GLN A 158 13.48 8.04 -6.85
C GLN A 158 12.61 7.04 -6.05
N GLN A 159 12.80 5.74 -6.27
CA GLN A 159 12.11 4.71 -5.49
C GLN A 159 12.45 4.80 -4.00
N ARG A 160 13.72 5.00 -3.64
CA ARG A 160 14.14 5.19 -2.26
C ARG A 160 13.49 6.42 -1.60
N VAL A 161 13.32 7.52 -2.35
CA VAL A 161 12.54 8.70 -1.87
C VAL A 161 11.08 8.35 -1.65
N ALA A 162 10.45 7.59 -2.57
CA ALA A 162 9.06 7.15 -2.42
C ALA A 162 8.87 6.26 -1.19
N VAL A 163 9.84 5.38 -0.89
CA VAL A 163 9.86 4.56 0.33
C VAL A 163 9.97 5.44 1.58
N ALA A 164 10.90 6.39 1.61
CA ALA A 164 11.06 7.33 2.74
C ALA A 164 9.77 8.13 2.98
N ARG A 165 9.13 8.64 1.92
CA ARG A 165 7.86 9.35 1.99
C ARG A 165 6.74 8.47 2.56
N ALA A 166 6.63 7.22 2.13
CA ALA A 166 5.62 6.29 2.62
C ALA A 166 5.73 6.03 4.13
N LEU A 167 6.95 6.05 4.68
CA LEU A 167 7.24 5.83 6.10
C LEU A 167 7.20 7.11 6.95
N ALA A 168 7.03 8.27 6.32
CA ALA A 168 7.19 9.57 6.96
C ALA A 168 6.27 9.74 8.19
N ASN A 169 5.03 9.26 8.13
CA ASN A 169 4.06 9.34 9.23
C ASN A 169 4.07 8.15 10.19
N GLN A 170 5.08 7.28 10.17
CA GLN A 170 5.12 6.04 10.98
C GLN A 170 3.85 5.19 10.78
N PRO A 171 3.58 4.77 9.55
CA PRO A 171 2.38 4.02 9.26
C PRO A 171 2.37 2.67 9.99
N LYS A 172 1.17 2.17 10.28
CA LYS A 172 0.99 0.79 10.75
C LYS A 172 0.91 -0.21 9.60
N LEU A 173 0.48 0.27 8.42
CA LEU A 173 0.33 -0.52 7.20
C LEU A 173 1.03 0.20 6.04
N VAL A 174 1.91 -0.51 5.34
CA VAL A 174 2.48 -0.08 4.06
C VAL A 174 1.82 -0.88 2.94
N LEU A 175 1.22 -0.17 1.99
CA LEU A 175 0.68 -0.71 0.75
C LEU A 175 1.68 -0.44 -0.37
N ALA A 176 2.04 -1.46 -1.14
CA ALA A 176 3.00 -1.33 -2.24
C ALA A 176 2.42 -1.91 -3.52
N ASP A 177 2.18 -1.05 -4.51
CA ASP A 177 1.62 -1.40 -5.81
C ASP A 177 2.73 -1.51 -6.84
N GLU A 178 3.12 -2.75 -7.22
CA GLU A 178 4.19 -3.05 -8.18
C GLU A 178 5.46 -2.20 -7.95
N PRO A 179 6.01 -2.15 -6.72
CA PRO A 179 6.99 -1.14 -6.32
C PRO A 179 8.34 -1.24 -7.05
N THR A 180 8.55 -2.30 -7.81
CA THR A 180 9.81 -2.55 -8.54
C THR A 180 9.62 -2.56 -10.06
N GLY A 181 8.40 -2.36 -10.56
CA GLY A 181 8.06 -2.53 -11.97
C GLY A 181 8.80 -1.60 -12.93
N ASN A 182 9.30 -0.45 -12.45
CA ASN A 182 10.03 0.53 -13.27
C ASN A 182 11.56 0.47 -13.05
N LEU A 183 12.06 -0.58 -12.41
CA LEU A 183 13.47 -0.72 -12.05
C LEU A 183 14.13 -1.87 -12.84
N ASP A 184 15.42 -1.73 -13.13
CA ASP A 184 16.23 -2.85 -13.56
C ASP A 184 16.37 -3.92 -12.45
N ARG A 185 16.86 -5.10 -12.79
CA ARG A 185 16.92 -6.26 -11.88
C ARG A 185 17.65 -5.97 -10.56
N ARG A 186 18.77 -5.25 -10.64
CA ARG A 186 19.59 -4.97 -9.46
C ARG A 186 18.88 -3.99 -8.55
N ASN A 187 18.43 -2.86 -9.11
CA ASN A 187 17.71 -1.85 -8.36
C ASN A 187 16.38 -2.38 -7.81
N ALA A 188 15.68 -3.28 -8.54
CA ALA A 188 14.46 -3.93 -8.08
C ALA A 188 14.68 -4.75 -6.80
N ARG A 189 15.76 -5.56 -6.76
CA ARG A 189 16.10 -6.35 -5.59
C ARG A 189 16.47 -5.46 -4.41
N GLU A 190 17.36 -4.48 -4.62
CA GLU A 190 17.78 -3.54 -3.56
C GLU A 190 16.58 -2.76 -2.99
N ALA A 191 15.64 -2.32 -3.85
CA ALA A 191 14.44 -1.62 -3.42
C ALA A 191 13.49 -2.52 -2.62
N LEU A 192 13.30 -3.78 -3.05
CA LEU A 192 12.47 -4.74 -2.33
C LEU A 192 13.03 -5.05 -0.95
N ASP A 193 14.33 -5.34 -0.87
CA ASP A 193 15.01 -5.63 0.39
C ASP A 193 14.90 -4.44 1.34
N LEU A 194 15.11 -3.21 0.84
CA LEU A 194 14.95 -1.97 1.60
C LEU A 194 13.51 -1.81 2.12
N ILE A 195 12.48 -1.97 1.28
CA ILE A 195 11.08 -1.85 1.69
C ILE A 195 10.76 -2.83 2.82
N ARG A 196 11.15 -4.09 2.68
CA ARG A 196 10.91 -5.14 3.68
C ARG A 196 11.63 -4.85 5.00
N GLU A 197 12.88 -4.40 4.92
CA GLU A 197 13.71 -4.08 6.07
C GLU A 197 13.14 -2.90 6.86
N VAL A 198 12.83 -1.78 6.20
CA VAL A 198 12.30 -0.59 6.88
C VAL A 198 10.89 -0.81 7.45
N CYS A 199 10.06 -1.65 6.81
CA CYS A 199 8.78 -2.07 7.39
C CYS A 199 8.98 -2.89 8.66
N ARG A 200 9.94 -3.82 8.66
CA ARG A 200 10.28 -4.63 9.84
C ARG A 200 10.80 -3.77 10.98
N GLU A 201 11.72 -2.86 10.71
CA GLU A 201 12.29 -1.93 11.69
C GLU A 201 11.24 -1.02 12.33
N SER A 202 10.28 -0.54 11.54
CA SER A 202 9.20 0.32 12.02
C SER A 202 8.03 -0.44 12.65
N GLY A 203 8.02 -1.79 12.57
CA GLY A 203 6.89 -2.61 13.01
C GLY A 203 5.65 -2.50 12.11
N ALA A 204 5.76 -1.88 10.94
CA ALA A 204 4.65 -1.76 10.00
C ALA A 204 4.40 -3.09 9.28
N ALA A 205 3.13 -3.45 9.11
CA ALA A 205 2.75 -4.51 8.20
C ALA A 205 2.96 -4.06 6.74
N LEU A 206 3.32 -4.99 5.87
CA LEU A 206 3.51 -4.77 4.43
C LEU A 206 2.54 -5.63 3.64
N LEU A 207 1.73 -5.00 2.80
CA LEU A 207 0.93 -5.66 1.78
C LEU A 207 1.43 -5.19 0.41
N LEU A 208 2.11 -6.07 -0.30
CA LEU A 208 2.68 -5.81 -1.61
C LEU A 208 1.90 -6.58 -2.68
N VAL A 209 1.60 -5.94 -3.80
CA VAL A 209 1.05 -6.62 -4.97
C VAL A 209 2.10 -6.64 -6.07
N SER A 210 2.25 -7.78 -6.74
CA SER A 210 3.15 -7.94 -7.89
C SER A 210 2.75 -9.11 -8.78
N HIS A 211 3.20 -9.05 -10.03
CA HIS A 211 3.17 -10.16 -10.97
C HIS A 211 4.58 -10.75 -11.23
N ASP A 212 5.64 -10.13 -10.67
CA ASP A 212 7.03 -10.60 -10.82
C ASP A 212 7.33 -11.72 -9.82
N GLU A 213 7.52 -12.94 -10.31
CA GLU A 213 7.83 -14.12 -9.50
C GLU A 213 9.07 -13.95 -8.61
N ARG A 214 10.04 -13.12 -9.03
CA ARG A 214 11.26 -12.84 -8.25
C ARG A 214 10.95 -12.01 -7.00
N VAL A 215 9.98 -11.08 -7.12
CA VAL A 215 9.48 -10.29 -6.00
C VAL A 215 8.69 -11.18 -5.05
N LEU A 216 7.81 -12.02 -5.61
CA LEU A 216 6.94 -12.92 -4.85
C LEU A 216 7.76 -13.97 -4.06
N ALA A 217 8.81 -14.52 -4.67
CA ALA A 217 9.70 -15.50 -4.04
C ALA A 217 10.44 -14.98 -2.78
N ALA A 218 10.46 -13.67 -2.56
CA ALA A 218 11.04 -13.09 -1.36
C ALA A 218 10.10 -13.13 -0.14
N PHE A 219 8.82 -13.50 -0.30
CA PHE A 219 7.83 -13.52 0.76
C PHE A 219 7.48 -14.95 1.18
N GLU A 220 7.41 -15.19 2.48
CA GLU A 220 6.94 -16.46 3.06
C GLU A 220 5.41 -16.59 2.93
N ASP A 221 4.66 -15.49 3.14
CA ASP A 221 3.20 -15.43 2.95
C ASP A 221 2.91 -14.81 1.57
N MET A 222 2.73 -15.67 0.58
CA MET A 222 2.31 -15.30 -0.77
C MET A 222 0.92 -15.85 -1.02
N ARG A 223 -0.02 -14.98 -1.44
CA ARG A 223 -1.40 -15.35 -1.73
C ARG A 223 -1.75 -14.99 -3.16
N ASP A 224 -2.53 -15.85 -3.81
CA ASP A 224 -3.04 -15.59 -5.16
C ASP A 224 -4.26 -14.66 -5.08
N PHE A 225 -4.17 -13.49 -5.72
CA PHE A 225 -5.26 -12.53 -5.76
C PHE A 225 -6.46 -13.03 -6.57
N ALA A 226 -6.25 -13.87 -7.59
CA ALA A 226 -7.33 -14.48 -8.36
C ALA A 226 -8.17 -15.42 -7.49
N GLY A 227 -7.54 -16.16 -6.59
CA GLY A 227 -8.25 -16.99 -5.62
C GLY A 227 -9.02 -16.22 -4.55
N LEU A 228 -8.59 -14.97 -4.26
CA LEU A 228 -9.26 -14.08 -3.32
C LEU A 228 -10.41 -13.29 -3.95
N ASN A 229 -10.25 -12.87 -5.20
CA ASN A 229 -11.17 -11.98 -5.91
C ASN A 229 -12.17 -12.77 -6.77
N ARG A 230 -13.37 -13.00 -6.26
CA ARG A 230 -14.46 -13.73 -6.94
C ARG A 230 -14.97 -13.02 -8.20
N ALA A 231 -14.72 -11.70 -8.35
CA ALA A 231 -15.11 -10.97 -9.55
C ALA A 231 -14.47 -11.54 -10.83
N LEU A 232 -13.29 -12.17 -10.72
CA LEU A 232 -12.58 -12.77 -11.85
C LEU A 232 -13.24 -14.07 -12.34
N SER A 233 -13.90 -14.82 -11.45
CA SER A 233 -14.58 -16.08 -11.80
C SER A 233 -15.87 -15.85 -12.60
N THR A 234 -16.47 -14.64 -12.50
CA THR A 234 -17.76 -14.31 -13.13
C THR A 234 -17.60 -13.82 -14.58
N THR A 235 -16.39 -13.55 -15.04
CA THR A 235 -16.10 -13.04 -16.40
C THR A 235 -15.78 -14.16 -17.42
N ALA A 236 -15.73 -15.42 -16.97
CA ALA A 236 -15.41 -16.59 -17.81
C ALA A 236 -16.64 -17.35 -18.32
N SER A 237 -17.84 -16.74 -18.25
CA SER A 237 -19.10 -17.35 -18.74
C SER A 237 -19.70 -16.54 -19.87
#